data_d3330c1b40480fcb4c56ec24077065ea
#
_entry.id   d3330c1b40480fcb4c56ec24077065ea
#
_cell.length_a   1.000
_cell.length_b   1.000
_cell.length_c   1.000
_cell.angle_alpha   90.00
_cell.angle_beta   90.00
_cell.angle_gamma   90.00
#
_symmetry.space_group_name_H-M   'P 1'
#
loop_
_entity.id
_entity.type
_entity.pdbx_description
1 polymer ?
#
loop_
_entity_poly.entity_id
_entity_poly.type
_entity_poly.pdbx_seq_one_letter_code
_entity_poly.pdbx_strand_id
1 'polypeptide(L)'
;MEMDKFVEILKLFEIYQNLLSEEQFNVLSSYLEEGLMNSEIAENNAISRQAVGKTFKSAVAKLENFETALGFVRFKETLTKSLSIITEALEKGDKKKALAEISKLKEL
;
A
#
# COMPACT_ATOMS: atom_id res chain seq x y z
N MET A 1 -7.18 15.37 -2.36
CA MET A 1 -7.25 13.94 -2.76
C MET A 1 -8.34 13.26 -1.95
N GLU A 2 -9.13 12.44 -2.59
CA GLU A 2 -10.16 11.68 -1.89
C GLU A 2 -9.55 10.68 -0.91
N MET A 3 -10.26 10.44 0.19
CA MET A 3 -9.79 9.54 1.22
C MET A 3 -9.51 8.12 0.68
N ASP A 4 -10.38 7.61 -0.21
CA ASP A 4 -10.21 6.28 -0.79
C ASP A 4 -8.93 6.18 -1.64
N LYS A 5 -8.64 7.23 -2.39
CA LYS A 5 -7.42 7.29 -3.20
C LYS A 5 -6.17 7.39 -2.32
N PHE A 6 -6.25 8.17 -1.26
CA PHE A 6 -5.16 8.29 -0.29
C PHE A 6 -4.84 6.93 0.34
N VAL A 7 -5.86 6.21 0.80
CA VAL A 7 -5.69 4.89 1.42
C VAL A 7 -5.10 3.89 0.41
N GLU A 8 -5.57 3.92 -0.83
CA GLU A 8 -5.06 3.06 -1.89
C GLU A 8 -3.56 3.29 -2.12
N ILE A 9 -3.17 4.56 -2.25
CA ILE A 9 -1.74 4.90 -2.44
C ILE A 9 -0.92 4.51 -1.23
N LEU A 10 -1.44 4.71 -0.03
CA LEU A 10 -0.75 4.33 1.21
C LEU A 10 -0.48 2.83 1.26
N LYS A 11 -1.46 2.01 0.88
CA LYS A 11 -1.29 0.54 0.81
C LYS A 11 -0.20 0.14 -0.17
N LEU A 12 -0.19 0.78 -1.34
CA LEU A 12 0.83 0.54 -2.36
C LEU A 12 2.22 0.94 -1.85
N PHE A 13 2.30 2.11 -1.22
CA PHE A 13 3.55 2.63 -0.68
C PHE A 13 4.12 1.71 0.41
N GLU A 14 3.29 1.25 1.32
CA GLU A 14 3.73 0.35 2.38
C GLU A 14 4.40 -0.92 1.86
N ILE A 15 3.90 -1.46 0.75
CA ILE A 15 4.44 -2.69 0.17
C ILE A 15 5.65 -2.42 -0.72
N TYR A 16 5.59 -1.37 -1.55
CA TYR A 16 6.55 -1.17 -2.64
C TYR A 16 7.53 -0.01 -2.44
N GLN A 17 7.51 0.66 -1.29
CA GLN A 17 8.33 1.86 -1.06
C GLN A 17 9.81 1.67 -1.37
N ASN A 18 10.35 0.50 -1.11
CA ASN A 18 11.77 0.22 -1.32
C ASN A 18 12.16 0.11 -2.79
N LEU A 19 11.19 0.10 -3.68
CA LEU A 19 11.41 0.04 -5.13
C LEU A 19 11.34 1.42 -5.78
N LEU A 20 11.06 2.46 -5.01
CA LEU A 20 11.03 3.83 -5.51
C LEU A 20 12.44 4.42 -5.51
N SER A 21 12.65 5.43 -6.38
CA SER A 21 13.86 6.23 -6.30
C SER A 21 13.86 7.02 -4.99
N GLU A 22 15.02 7.51 -4.56
CA GLU A 22 15.14 8.33 -3.35
C GLU A 22 14.22 9.55 -3.40
N GLU A 23 14.19 10.25 -4.53
CA GLU A 23 13.33 11.42 -4.70
C GLU A 23 11.85 11.05 -4.63
N GLN A 24 11.45 9.98 -5.30
CA GLN A 24 10.06 9.50 -5.26
C GLN A 24 9.65 9.09 -3.85
N PHE A 25 10.53 8.36 -3.16
CA PHE A 25 10.29 7.97 -1.78
C PHE A 25 10.12 9.20 -0.89
N ASN A 26 11.02 10.16 -0.97
CA ASN A 26 10.98 11.36 -0.12
C ASN A 26 9.71 12.16 -0.33
N VAL A 27 9.28 12.34 -1.57
CA VAL A 27 8.05 13.08 -1.88
C VAL A 27 6.82 12.34 -1.35
N LEU A 28 6.70 11.05 -1.61
CA LEU A 28 5.55 10.27 -1.13
C LEU A 28 5.54 10.14 0.39
N SER A 29 6.68 9.88 1.01
CA SER A 29 6.79 9.77 2.46
C SER A 29 6.36 11.08 3.14
N SER A 30 6.83 12.21 2.62
CA SER A 30 6.45 13.52 3.14
C SER A 30 4.95 13.77 3.06
N TYR A 31 4.34 13.38 1.96
CA TYR A 31 2.90 13.55 1.77
C TYR A 31 2.08 12.56 2.60
N LEU A 32 2.42 11.27 2.53
CA LEU A 32 1.61 10.20 3.11
C LEU A 32 1.81 10.05 4.63
N GLU A 33 3.04 10.18 5.08
CA GLU A 33 3.40 9.92 6.49
C GLU A 33 3.49 11.19 7.33
N GLU A 34 3.96 12.29 6.73
CA GLU A 34 4.13 13.55 7.45
C GLU A 34 3.00 14.56 7.21
N GLY A 35 2.13 14.30 6.24
CA GLY A 35 1.00 15.17 5.94
C GLY A 35 1.37 16.52 5.39
N LEU A 36 2.54 16.66 4.76
CA LEU A 36 3.02 17.92 4.25
C LEU A 36 2.31 18.35 2.96
N MET A 37 2.16 19.66 2.80
CA MET A 37 1.63 20.25 1.57
C MET A 37 2.72 20.32 0.51
N ASN A 38 2.32 20.40 -0.77
CA ASN A 38 3.27 20.49 -1.88
C ASN A 38 4.30 21.60 -1.70
N SER A 39 3.88 22.76 -1.17
CA SER A 39 4.79 23.88 -0.95
C SER A 39 5.86 23.55 0.10
N GLU A 40 5.48 22.83 1.14
CA GLU A 40 6.42 22.42 2.19
C GLU A 40 7.39 21.36 1.67
N ILE A 41 6.90 20.41 0.90
CA ILE A 41 7.74 19.38 0.28
C ILE A 41 8.73 20.01 -0.69
N ALA A 42 8.27 20.98 -1.50
CA ALA A 42 9.13 21.70 -2.44
C ALA A 42 10.27 22.42 -1.72
N GLU A 43 9.93 23.12 -0.64
CA GLU A 43 10.91 23.86 0.16
C GLU A 43 11.92 22.90 0.81
N ASN A 44 11.45 21.83 1.42
CA ASN A 44 12.30 20.86 2.11
C ASN A 44 13.27 20.13 1.16
N ASN A 45 12.88 19.95 -0.09
CA ASN A 45 13.70 19.25 -1.07
C ASN A 45 14.41 20.18 -2.05
N ALA A 46 14.30 21.50 -1.85
CA ALA A 46 14.92 22.50 -2.71
C ALA A 46 14.55 22.34 -4.20
N ILE A 47 13.28 22.02 -4.47
CA ILE A 47 12.73 21.87 -5.82
C ILE A 47 11.45 22.72 -5.94
N SER A 48 10.96 22.88 -7.17
CA SER A 48 9.73 23.64 -7.41
C SER A 48 8.49 22.84 -7.02
N ARG A 49 7.37 23.51 -6.75
CA ARG A 49 6.07 22.84 -6.51
C ARG A 49 5.67 22.01 -7.71
N GLN A 50 5.96 22.50 -8.92
CA GLN A 50 5.68 21.76 -10.15
C GLN A 50 6.47 20.46 -10.21
N ALA A 51 7.74 20.50 -9.80
CA ALA A 51 8.58 19.30 -9.73
C ALA A 51 8.05 18.29 -8.69
N VAL A 52 7.55 18.77 -7.55
CA VAL A 52 6.91 17.91 -6.55
C VAL A 52 5.71 17.18 -7.16
N GLY A 53 4.83 17.91 -7.84
CA GLY A 53 3.65 17.32 -8.49
C GLY A 53 4.01 16.27 -9.53
N LYS A 54 5.05 16.55 -10.32
CA LYS A 54 5.53 15.63 -11.35
C LYS A 54 6.11 14.36 -10.72
N THR A 55 6.94 14.51 -9.70
CA THR A 55 7.53 13.38 -8.98
C THR A 55 6.46 12.54 -8.29
N PHE A 56 5.46 13.19 -7.69
CA PHE A 56 4.33 12.51 -7.06
C PHE A 56 3.59 11.63 -8.07
N LYS A 57 3.21 12.18 -9.23
CA LYS A 57 2.51 11.42 -10.26
C LYS A 57 3.33 10.25 -10.78
N SER A 58 4.62 10.47 -11.00
CA SER A 58 5.54 9.44 -11.45
C SER A 58 5.66 8.32 -10.43
N ALA A 59 5.77 8.67 -9.15
CA ALA A 59 5.87 7.69 -8.07
C ALA A 59 4.59 6.84 -7.95
N VAL A 60 3.42 7.48 -7.98
CA VAL A 60 2.14 6.77 -7.91
C VAL A 60 1.97 5.81 -9.08
N ALA A 61 2.30 6.27 -10.30
CA ALA A 61 2.22 5.41 -11.48
C ALA A 61 3.13 4.20 -11.35
N LYS A 62 4.33 4.39 -10.81
CA LYS A 62 5.28 3.31 -10.58
C LYS A 62 4.76 2.30 -9.59
N LEU A 63 4.16 2.76 -8.49
CA LEU A 63 3.54 1.87 -7.50
C LEU A 63 2.40 1.06 -8.10
N GLU A 64 1.55 1.70 -8.89
CA GLU A 64 0.43 1.03 -9.56
C GLU A 64 0.91 -0.03 -10.55
N ASN A 65 1.99 0.26 -11.28
CA ASN A 65 2.58 -0.70 -12.20
C ASN A 65 3.17 -1.91 -11.48
N PHE A 66 3.79 -1.71 -10.33
CA PHE A 66 4.27 -2.82 -9.51
C PHE A 66 3.13 -3.71 -9.06
N GLU A 67 2.04 -3.12 -8.60
CA GLU A 67 0.89 -3.90 -8.15
C GLU A 67 0.25 -4.68 -9.32
N THR A 68 0.14 -4.05 -10.48
CA THR A 68 -0.38 -4.74 -11.67
C THR A 68 0.47 -5.96 -12.01
N ALA A 69 1.79 -5.85 -11.87
CA ALA A 69 2.70 -6.94 -12.19
C ALA A 69 2.80 -7.99 -11.09
N LEU A 70 2.81 -7.58 -9.83
CA LEU A 70 3.17 -8.45 -8.70
C LEU A 70 1.98 -8.87 -7.83
N GLY A 71 1.00 -7.99 -7.64
CA GLY A 71 -0.21 -8.30 -6.87
C GLY A 71 0.00 -8.53 -5.37
N PHE A 72 1.06 -8.00 -4.76
CA PHE A 72 1.33 -8.23 -3.34
C PHE A 72 0.35 -7.54 -2.39
N VAL A 73 -0.20 -6.39 -2.79
CA VAL A 73 -1.24 -5.74 -1.97
C VAL A 73 -2.47 -6.63 -1.90
N ARG A 74 -2.91 -7.13 -3.05
CA ARG A 74 -4.05 -8.05 -3.14
C ARG A 74 -3.78 -9.33 -2.36
N PHE A 75 -2.60 -9.89 -2.50
CA PHE A 75 -2.19 -11.11 -1.81
C PHE A 75 -2.28 -10.91 -0.29
N LYS A 76 -1.74 -9.81 0.23
CA LYS A 76 -1.77 -9.50 1.66
C LYS A 76 -3.20 -9.33 2.15
N GLU A 77 -4.07 -8.67 1.39
CA GLU A 77 -5.47 -8.50 1.77
C GLU A 77 -6.22 -9.84 1.81
N THR A 78 -5.99 -10.69 0.82
CA THR A 78 -6.59 -12.03 0.78
C THR A 78 -6.13 -12.85 1.97
N LEU A 79 -4.83 -12.84 2.27
CA LEU A 79 -4.27 -13.57 3.39
C LEU A 79 -4.85 -13.08 4.72
N THR A 80 -4.92 -11.76 4.90
CA THR A 80 -5.45 -11.15 6.13
C THR A 80 -6.92 -11.53 6.35
N LYS A 81 -7.73 -11.51 5.29
CA LYS A 81 -9.13 -11.92 5.38
C LYS A 81 -9.26 -13.38 5.78
N SER A 82 -8.48 -14.26 5.14
CA SER A 82 -8.51 -15.69 5.47
C SER A 82 -8.07 -15.96 6.90
N LEU A 83 -7.03 -15.28 7.36
CA LEU A 83 -6.57 -15.40 8.75
C LEU A 83 -7.63 -14.94 9.75
N SER A 84 -8.38 -13.90 9.43
CA SER A 84 -9.47 -13.42 10.27
C SER A 84 -10.60 -14.46 10.35
N ILE A 85 -10.93 -15.09 9.23
CA ILE A 85 -11.94 -16.15 9.18
C ILE A 85 -11.50 -17.34 10.03
N ILE A 86 -10.24 -17.73 9.92
CA ILE A 86 -9.67 -18.85 10.68
C ILE A 86 -9.70 -18.54 12.18
N THR A 87 -9.29 -17.34 12.57
CA THR A 87 -9.27 -16.91 13.97
C THR A 87 -10.67 -16.95 14.56
N GLU A 88 -11.66 -16.38 13.85
CA GLU A 88 -13.03 -16.38 14.31
C GLU A 88 -13.60 -17.80 14.43
N ALA A 89 -13.31 -18.65 13.45
CA ALA A 89 -13.77 -20.04 13.46
C ALA A 89 -13.21 -20.79 14.67
N LEU A 90 -11.92 -20.61 14.97
CA LEU A 90 -11.28 -21.26 16.13
C LEU A 90 -11.86 -20.74 17.45
N GLU A 91 -12.13 -19.44 17.56
CA GLU A 91 -12.73 -18.86 18.75
C GLU A 91 -14.13 -19.43 19.02
N LYS A 92 -14.86 -19.76 17.96
CA LYS A 92 -16.19 -20.37 18.06
C LYS A 92 -16.17 -21.89 18.16
N GLY A 93 -14.99 -22.49 18.15
CA GLY A 93 -14.85 -23.94 18.20
C GLY A 93 -15.17 -24.65 16.88
N ASP A 94 -15.25 -23.92 15.78
CA ASP A 94 -15.55 -24.49 14.46
C ASP A 94 -14.25 -24.89 13.73
N LYS A 95 -13.68 -25.99 14.16
CA LYS A 95 -12.42 -26.52 13.60
C LYS A 95 -12.55 -26.86 12.13
N LYS A 96 -13.70 -27.39 11.71
CA LYS A 96 -13.93 -27.78 10.31
C LYS A 96 -13.85 -26.58 9.40
N LYS A 97 -14.48 -25.45 9.78
CA LYS A 97 -14.43 -24.21 9.00
C LYS A 97 -13.02 -23.67 8.94
N ALA A 98 -12.30 -23.69 10.06
CA ALA A 98 -10.90 -23.22 10.10
C ALA A 98 -10.02 -24.03 9.14
N LEU A 99 -10.13 -25.35 9.14
CA LEU A 99 -9.36 -26.22 8.26
C LEU A 99 -9.72 -26.01 6.79
N ALA A 100 -10.99 -25.78 6.48
CA ALA A 100 -11.43 -25.50 5.11
C ALA A 100 -10.79 -24.20 4.60
N GLU A 101 -10.73 -23.17 5.44
CA GLU A 101 -10.14 -21.89 5.05
C GLU A 101 -8.61 -22.01 4.87
N ILE A 102 -7.95 -22.79 5.74
CA ILE A 102 -6.51 -23.07 5.61
C ILE A 102 -6.24 -23.78 4.28
N SER A 103 -7.09 -24.71 3.87
CA SER A 103 -6.95 -25.40 2.58
C SER A 103 -7.02 -24.44 1.40
N LYS A 104 -7.87 -23.41 1.47
CA LYS A 104 -7.95 -22.37 0.45
C LYS A 104 -6.62 -21.59 0.35
N LEU A 105 -5.98 -21.32 1.48
CA LEU A 105 -4.70 -20.61 1.49
C LEU A 105 -3.59 -21.40 0.81
N LYS A 106 -3.64 -22.73 0.86
CA LYS A 106 -2.65 -23.57 0.18
C LYS A 106 -2.73 -23.45 -1.34
N GLU A 107 -3.85 -22.98 -1.87
CA GLU A 107 -4.08 -22.81 -3.31
C GLU A 107 -3.61 -21.45 -3.84
N LEU A 108 -3.18 -20.54 -2.99
CA LEU A 108 -2.72 -19.21 -3.41
C LEU A 108 -1.44 -19.25 -4.24
#